data_65704a4dbf75b5daf3fac70134889fca
#
_entry.id   65704a4dbf75b5daf3fac70134889fca
#
_cell.length_a   1.000
_cell.length_b   1.000
_cell.length_c   1.000
_cell.angle_alpha   90.00
_cell.angle_beta   90.00
_cell.angle_gamma   90.00
#
_symmetry.space_group_name_H-M   'P 1'
#
loop_
_entity.id
_entity.type
_entity.pdbx_description
1 polymer ?
#
loop_
_entity_poly.entity_id
_entity_poly.type
_entity_poly.pdbx_seq_one_letter_code
_entity_poly.pdbx_strand_id
1 'polypeptide(L)'
;MNLTIAAFWPPPPHETTPARYREIADAGIDLVITGNYLNDRVILRHALACAEEAGLGVLVASDPRVDVLMRDLDVDPAPLLGRVVGDYRPFRSFRGVGLMDEPHPEQFARVAAGVAAVRAAGAFAYANLFPSHATGPYDAYVGEFARIVRPDVLSFDRYPFLAEGFDEGYFADLATVREHARQAGLPAWMYVQTLAYDGHREPTAAELAWQVNTALAYGYTGIQYFTYWTPDPARGEGFQPALVDGDGVPTERYGMVRDLNTRWLRPVAAELSGWTSADHDGDVLVGRYGGGLRFVCNARYDEPVEVTLDGITEAFDPATGSYAACGPAFTLAPGAARLVR
;
A
#
# COMPACT_ATOMS: atom_id res chain seq x y z
N MET A 1 1.63 -10.17 12.06
CA MET A 1 2.57 -9.93 10.95
C MET A 1 3.17 -8.54 11.04
N ASN A 2 4.31 -8.31 10.38
CA ASN A 2 4.83 -6.95 10.26
C ASN A 2 4.09 -6.26 9.10
N LEU A 3 3.04 -5.49 9.39
CA LEU A 3 2.26 -4.75 8.40
C LEU A 3 2.90 -3.37 8.19
N THR A 4 3.25 -3.05 6.95
CA THR A 4 3.68 -1.72 6.55
C THR A 4 2.45 -0.89 6.16
N ILE A 5 2.29 0.27 6.76
CA ILE A 5 1.27 1.25 6.38
C ILE A 5 1.99 2.45 5.76
N ALA A 6 1.83 2.62 4.46
CA ALA A 6 2.49 3.67 3.71
C ALA A 6 1.51 4.71 3.18
N ALA A 7 2.03 5.89 2.83
CA ALA A 7 1.29 6.89 2.10
C ALA A 7 2.14 7.45 0.95
N PHE A 8 1.50 7.59 -0.20
CA PHE A 8 2.07 8.21 -1.38
C PHE A 8 1.74 9.69 -1.40
N TRP A 9 2.70 10.47 -1.91
CA TRP A 9 2.64 11.90 -2.02
C TRP A 9 2.50 12.62 -0.68
N PRO A 10 3.63 12.80 0.04
CA PRO A 10 3.71 13.61 1.25
C PRO A 10 3.48 15.09 0.94
N PRO A 11 3.49 15.96 1.97
CA PRO A 11 3.42 17.40 1.78
C PRO A 11 4.41 17.93 0.73
N PRO A 12 4.01 18.90 -0.10
CA PRO A 12 4.88 19.50 -1.11
C PRO A 12 6.06 20.27 -0.46
N PRO A 13 7.05 20.72 -1.24
CA PRO A 13 8.27 21.33 -0.70
C PRO A 13 8.06 22.43 0.33
N HIS A 14 7.10 23.33 0.11
CA HIS A 14 6.82 24.46 1.00
C HIS A 14 6.11 24.07 2.31
N GLU A 15 5.49 22.88 2.35
CA GLU A 15 4.83 22.30 3.51
C GLU A 15 5.65 21.15 4.13
N THR A 16 6.83 20.85 3.60
CA THR A 16 7.72 19.83 4.15
C THR A 16 8.31 20.32 5.47
N THR A 17 7.69 20.01 6.58
CA THR A 17 8.07 20.42 7.93
C THR A 17 7.99 19.25 8.92
N PRO A 18 8.73 19.29 10.05
CA PRO A 18 8.61 18.28 11.11
C PRO A 18 7.19 18.14 11.66
N ALA A 19 6.40 19.20 11.69
CA ALA A 19 5.01 19.18 12.18
C ALA A 19 4.12 18.37 11.23
N ARG A 20 4.25 18.57 9.90
CA ARG A 20 3.50 17.81 8.90
C ARG A 20 3.88 16.34 8.88
N TYR A 21 5.15 16.02 9.09
CA TYR A 21 5.58 14.62 9.15
C TYR A 21 5.11 13.93 10.44
N ARG A 22 5.02 14.64 11.57
CA ARG A 22 4.35 14.12 12.77
C ARG A 22 2.86 13.86 12.53
N GLU A 23 2.16 14.72 11.79
CA GLU A 23 0.77 14.51 11.39
C GLU A 23 0.59 13.22 10.57
N ILE A 24 1.53 12.89 9.67
CA ILE A 24 1.55 11.61 8.95
C ILE A 24 1.69 10.43 9.95
N ALA A 25 2.63 10.52 10.88
CA ALA A 25 2.85 9.49 11.90
C ALA A 25 1.62 9.32 12.82
N ASP A 26 0.97 10.42 13.20
CA ASP A 26 -0.24 10.42 14.03
C ASP A 26 -1.44 9.72 13.33
N ALA A 27 -1.46 9.69 11.99
CA ALA A 27 -2.40 8.90 11.21
C ALA A 27 -2.09 7.38 11.23
N GLY A 28 -1.08 6.93 11.97
CA GLY A 28 -0.68 5.53 12.05
C GLY A 28 0.08 5.05 10.81
N ILE A 29 0.64 5.93 10.02
CA ILE A 29 1.48 5.63 8.85
C ILE A 29 2.92 5.41 9.30
N ASP A 30 3.62 4.44 8.69
CA ASP A 30 5.02 4.10 8.99
C ASP A 30 5.99 4.61 7.94
N LEU A 31 5.52 4.71 6.71
CA LEU A 31 6.34 4.86 5.52
C LEU A 31 5.77 5.93 4.60
N VAL A 32 6.63 6.78 4.11
CA VAL A 32 6.30 7.78 3.10
C VAL A 32 6.96 7.39 1.77
N ILE A 33 6.20 7.41 0.68
CA ILE A 33 6.73 7.24 -0.68
C ILE A 33 6.75 8.63 -1.31
N THR A 34 7.94 9.11 -1.67
CA THR A 34 8.09 10.48 -2.16
C THR A 34 7.51 10.68 -3.55
N GLY A 35 7.14 11.89 -3.82
CA GLY A 35 6.52 12.43 -5.02
C GLY A 35 6.19 13.88 -4.75
N ASN A 36 5.11 14.43 -5.31
CA ASN A 36 4.54 15.73 -5.00
C ASN A 36 5.59 16.87 -5.01
N TYR A 37 6.37 16.93 -6.10
CA TYR A 37 7.44 17.92 -6.30
C TYR A 37 8.65 17.83 -5.36
N LEU A 38 8.77 16.78 -4.55
CA LEU A 38 10.00 16.47 -3.83
C LEU A 38 11.02 15.86 -4.80
N ASN A 39 11.48 16.63 -5.78
CA ASN A 39 12.22 16.16 -6.94
C ASN A 39 13.62 16.78 -7.08
N ASP A 40 14.20 17.24 -5.98
CA ASP A 40 15.60 17.62 -5.92
C ASP A 40 16.27 17.08 -4.65
N ARG A 41 17.61 16.97 -4.69
CA ARG A 41 18.38 16.37 -3.61
C ARG A 41 18.29 17.14 -2.30
N VAL A 42 18.13 18.47 -2.34
CA VAL A 42 18.09 19.29 -1.13
C VAL A 42 16.78 19.07 -0.39
N ILE A 43 15.67 19.15 -1.13
CA ILE A 43 14.35 18.94 -0.52
C ILE A 43 14.13 17.48 -0.08
N LEU A 44 14.65 16.49 -0.83
CA LEU A 44 14.60 15.09 -0.44
C LEU A 44 15.35 14.82 0.87
N ARG A 45 16.54 15.43 1.05
CA ARG A 45 17.28 15.35 2.31
C ARG A 45 16.55 16.04 3.46
N HIS A 46 15.89 17.16 3.19
CA HIS A 46 15.06 17.84 4.19
C HIS A 46 13.83 16.98 4.58
N ALA A 47 13.14 16.40 3.61
CA ALA A 47 12.04 15.46 3.86
C ALA A 47 12.48 14.24 4.69
N LEU A 48 13.65 13.68 4.39
CA LEU A 48 14.25 12.60 5.17
C LEU A 48 14.54 13.00 6.62
N ALA A 49 15.04 14.24 6.84
CA ALA A 49 15.27 14.74 8.19
C ALA A 49 13.95 14.93 8.96
N CYS A 50 12.91 15.50 8.34
CA CYS A 50 11.59 15.65 8.94
C CYS A 50 10.97 14.26 9.28
N ALA A 51 11.11 13.29 8.39
CA ALA A 51 10.65 11.91 8.60
C ALA A 51 11.40 11.24 9.76
N GLU A 52 12.72 11.45 9.87
CA GLU A 52 13.53 10.91 10.96
C GLU A 52 13.06 11.44 12.33
N GLU A 53 12.76 12.74 12.44
CA GLU A 53 12.21 13.33 13.67
C GLU A 53 10.83 12.77 14.03
N ALA A 54 10.02 12.43 13.02
CA ALA A 54 8.69 11.83 13.20
C ALA A 54 8.71 10.30 13.39
N GLY A 55 9.86 9.65 13.26
CA GLY A 55 9.98 8.18 13.35
C GLY A 55 9.49 7.43 12.12
N LEU A 56 9.31 8.12 10.99
CA LEU A 56 8.83 7.55 9.72
C LEU A 56 9.99 6.97 8.88
N GLY A 57 9.66 5.96 8.08
CA GLY A 57 10.49 5.53 6.96
C GLY A 57 10.20 6.34 5.69
N VAL A 58 11.16 6.37 4.76
CA VAL A 58 10.99 7.03 3.44
C VAL A 58 11.51 6.12 2.33
N LEU A 59 10.67 5.85 1.33
CA LEU A 59 11.09 5.38 0.01
C LEU A 59 11.27 6.61 -0.89
N VAL A 60 12.48 6.82 -1.36
CA VAL A 60 12.80 7.91 -2.29
C VAL A 60 12.44 7.46 -3.70
N ALA A 61 11.27 7.87 -4.19
CA ALA A 61 10.73 7.51 -5.51
C ALA A 61 10.73 8.67 -6.51
N SER A 62 11.25 9.84 -6.13
CA SER A 62 11.21 11.05 -6.95
C SER A 62 12.58 11.71 -7.15
N ASP A 63 13.67 10.97 -6.95
CA ASP A 63 15.00 11.49 -7.27
C ASP A 63 15.18 11.56 -8.79
N PRO A 64 15.48 12.75 -9.35
CA PRO A 64 15.55 12.94 -10.81
C PRO A 64 16.64 12.08 -11.49
N ARG A 65 17.65 11.63 -10.73
CA ARG A 65 18.67 10.71 -11.26
C ARG A 65 18.09 9.33 -11.56
N VAL A 66 17.07 8.89 -10.81
CA VAL A 66 16.36 7.64 -11.07
C VAL A 66 15.53 7.76 -12.35
N ASP A 67 14.85 8.88 -12.54
CA ASP A 67 14.08 9.13 -13.78
C ASP A 67 14.99 9.13 -15.02
N VAL A 68 16.14 9.80 -14.95
CA VAL A 68 17.13 9.77 -16.03
C VAL A 68 17.59 8.34 -16.30
N LEU A 69 17.93 7.59 -15.25
CA LEU A 69 18.34 6.21 -15.36
C LEU A 69 17.29 5.34 -16.06
N MET A 70 16.01 5.48 -15.71
CA MET A 70 14.96 4.65 -16.29
C MET A 70 14.65 4.99 -17.75
N ARG A 71 14.98 6.19 -18.21
CA ARG A 71 14.76 6.65 -19.60
C ARG A 71 15.98 6.46 -20.50
N ASP A 72 17.19 6.56 -19.97
CA ASP A 72 18.45 6.49 -20.72
C ASP A 72 19.12 5.11 -20.52
N LEU A 73 19.03 4.27 -21.55
CA LEU A 73 19.55 2.90 -21.53
C LEU A 73 21.10 2.82 -21.56
N ASP A 74 21.78 3.89 -21.95
CA ASP A 74 23.24 3.96 -22.00
C ASP A 74 23.86 4.24 -20.63
N VAL A 75 23.07 4.66 -19.64
CA VAL A 75 23.54 4.93 -18.28
C VAL A 75 23.65 3.63 -17.48
N ASP A 76 24.83 3.34 -16.93
CA ASP A 76 25.03 2.19 -16.02
C ASP A 76 24.28 2.44 -14.68
N PRO A 77 23.35 1.57 -14.28
CA PRO A 77 22.62 1.68 -13.02
C PRO A 77 23.51 1.66 -11.77
N ALA A 78 24.53 0.82 -11.77
CA ALA A 78 25.27 0.53 -10.55
C ALA A 78 25.97 1.76 -9.93
N PRO A 79 26.80 2.53 -10.65
CA PRO A 79 27.46 3.71 -10.06
C PRO A 79 26.47 4.84 -9.75
N LEU A 80 25.39 4.99 -10.54
CA LEU A 80 24.43 6.05 -10.32
C LEU A 80 23.58 5.78 -9.06
N LEU A 81 22.99 4.59 -8.96
CA LEU A 81 22.18 4.20 -7.80
C LEU A 81 23.02 4.03 -6.54
N GLY A 82 24.28 3.62 -6.66
CA GLY A 82 25.22 3.64 -5.55
C GLY A 82 25.41 5.04 -4.96
N ARG A 83 25.49 6.08 -5.80
CA ARG A 83 25.50 7.48 -5.35
C ARG A 83 24.19 7.95 -4.75
N VAL A 84 23.04 7.57 -5.37
CA VAL A 84 21.71 7.91 -4.83
C VAL A 84 21.54 7.35 -3.42
N VAL A 85 21.81 6.07 -3.24
CA VAL A 85 21.74 5.40 -1.92
C VAL A 85 22.74 6.02 -0.95
N GLY A 86 23.97 6.30 -1.39
CA GLY A 86 25.01 6.93 -0.57
C GLY A 86 24.63 8.31 -0.04
N ASP A 87 23.91 9.12 -0.85
CA ASP A 87 23.44 10.45 -0.46
C ASP A 87 22.37 10.41 0.65
N TYR A 88 21.55 9.37 0.71
CA TYR A 88 20.41 9.27 1.63
C TYR A 88 20.64 8.32 2.81
N ARG A 89 21.56 7.37 2.70
CA ARG A 89 21.92 6.44 3.80
C ARG A 89 22.22 7.10 5.16
N PRO A 90 22.80 8.32 5.27
CA PRO A 90 23.02 8.95 6.57
C PRO A 90 21.74 9.19 7.37
N PHE A 91 20.56 9.22 6.73
CA PHE A 91 19.27 9.42 7.40
C PHE A 91 18.71 8.07 7.84
N ARG A 92 18.38 7.92 9.12
CA ARG A 92 17.75 6.68 9.65
C ARG A 92 16.35 6.43 9.11
N SER A 93 15.69 7.49 8.62
CA SER A 93 14.41 7.40 7.91
C SER A 93 14.52 6.75 6.53
N PHE A 94 15.68 6.80 5.87
CA PHE A 94 15.85 6.20 4.55
C PHE A 94 15.66 4.69 4.58
N ARG A 95 14.75 4.18 3.75
CA ARG A 95 14.48 2.74 3.58
C ARG A 95 14.95 2.21 2.24
N GLY A 96 14.78 2.98 1.18
CA GLY A 96 15.12 2.50 -0.16
C GLY A 96 14.75 3.48 -1.26
N VAL A 97 14.79 2.97 -2.48
CA VAL A 97 14.58 3.73 -3.71
C VAL A 97 13.41 3.15 -4.49
N GLY A 98 12.45 3.99 -4.85
CA GLY A 98 11.45 3.69 -5.87
C GLY A 98 12.05 3.88 -7.25
N LEU A 99 12.00 2.85 -8.08
CA LEU A 99 12.68 2.81 -9.37
C LEU A 99 11.75 3.22 -10.51
N MET A 100 10.56 2.64 -10.54
CA MET A 100 9.61 2.89 -11.62
C MET A 100 8.19 2.58 -11.14
N ASP A 101 7.28 3.41 -11.57
CA ASP A 101 5.85 3.20 -11.48
C ASP A 101 5.38 2.55 -12.77
N GLU A 102 4.58 1.50 -12.66
CA GLU A 102 3.89 0.82 -13.75
C GLU A 102 4.78 0.46 -14.98
N PRO A 103 5.85 -0.33 -14.79
CA PRO A 103 6.73 -0.68 -15.90
C PRO A 103 6.07 -1.61 -16.92
N HIS A 104 6.19 -1.28 -18.20
CA HIS A 104 5.86 -2.21 -19.29
C HIS A 104 6.85 -3.37 -19.38
N PRO A 105 6.48 -4.53 -19.96
CA PRO A 105 7.35 -5.71 -20.03
C PRO A 105 8.73 -5.46 -20.66
N GLU A 106 8.82 -4.60 -21.66
CA GLU A 106 10.08 -4.21 -22.28
C GLU A 106 11.03 -3.44 -21.35
N GLN A 107 10.52 -2.88 -20.26
CA GLN A 107 11.30 -2.17 -19.25
C GLN A 107 11.80 -3.08 -18.11
N PHE A 108 11.30 -4.32 -18.01
CA PHE A 108 11.63 -5.23 -16.91
C PHE A 108 13.12 -5.47 -16.75
N ALA A 109 13.85 -5.64 -17.85
CA ALA A 109 15.31 -5.82 -17.80
C ALA A 109 16.02 -4.59 -17.19
N ARG A 110 15.52 -3.39 -17.49
CA ARG A 110 16.05 -2.14 -16.95
C ARG A 110 15.76 -2.00 -15.46
N VAL A 111 14.53 -2.28 -15.06
CA VAL A 111 14.11 -2.27 -13.65
C VAL A 111 14.91 -3.32 -12.87
N ALA A 112 15.13 -4.51 -13.44
CA ALA A 112 15.93 -5.56 -12.81
C ALA A 112 17.37 -5.12 -12.53
N ALA A 113 18.00 -4.43 -13.49
CA ALA A 113 19.34 -3.86 -13.30
C ALA A 113 19.35 -2.80 -12.18
N GLY A 114 18.30 -1.96 -12.11
CA GLY A 114 18.11 -1.01 -11.03
C GLY A 114 17.92 -1.67 -9.66
N VAL A 115 17.08 -2.70 -9.58
CA VAL A 115 16.86 -3.49 -8.33
C VAL A 115 18.18 -4.10 -7.86
N ALA A 116 18.95 -4.73 -8.76
CA ALA A 116 20.23 -5.31 -8.41
C ALA A 116 21.22 -4.27 -7.87
N ALA A 117 21.25 -3.07 -8.48
CA ALA A 117 22.15 -1.98 -8.06
C ALA A 117 21.76 -1.39 -6.70
N VAL A 118 20.47 -1.13 -6.46
CA VAL A 118 19.96 -0.63 -5.15
C VAL A 118 20.24 -1.65 -4.04
N ARG A 119 19.97 -2.93 -4.31
CA ARG A 119 20.22 -4.02 -3.36
C ARG A 119 21.70 -4.21 -3.07
N ALA A 120 22.57 -4.14 -4.09
CA ALA A 120 24.03 -4.18 -3.93
C ALA A 120 24.53 -3.00 -3.08
N ALA A 121 23.86 -1.85 -3.17
CA ALA A 121 24.11 -0.71 -2.32
C ALA A 121 23.49 -0.86 -0.91
N GLY A 122 22.80 -1.96 -0.59
CA GLY A 122 22.24 -2.27 0.74
C GLY A 122 20.98 -1.48 1.08
N ALA A 123 20.12 -1.18 0.10
CA ALA A 123 18.85 -0.51 0.27
C ALA A 123 17.70 -1.32 -0.34
N PHE A 124 16.48 -1.04 0.07
CA PHE A 124 15.25 -1.65 -0.45
C PHE A 124 14.93 -1.10 -1.84
N ALA A 125 14.61 -1.96 -2.78
CA ALA A 125 14.25 -1.59 -4.14
C ALA A 125 12.77 -1.79 -4.39
N TYR A 126 12.08 -0.71 -4.79
CA TYR A 126 10.64 -0.67 -4.98
C TYR A 126 10.28 -0.33 -6.42
N ALA A 127 9.26 -0.99 -6.94
CA ALA A 127 8.53 -0.64 -8.15
C ALA A 127 7.07 -1.06 -7.99
N ASN A 128 6.15 -0.31 -8.59
CA ASN A 128 4.73 -0.60 -8.56
C ASN A 128 4.26 -1.18 -9.90
N LEU A 129 3.34 -2.12 -9.89
CA LEU A 129 2.81 -2.81 -11.07
C LEU A 129 1.50 -2.17 -11.52
N PHE A 130 1.23 -2.19 -12.83
CA PHE A 130 -0.07 -1.93 -13.39
C PHE A 130 -1.17 -2.86 -12.85
N PRO A 131 -2.42 -2.41 -12.80
CA PRO A 131 -3.60 -3.29 -12.69
C PRO A 131 -3.88 -4.02 -14.01
N SER A 132 -4.70 -5.08 -13.95
CA SER A 132 -4.95 -5.96 -15.10
C SER A 132 -5.58 -5.28 -16.32
N HIS A 133 -6.38 -4.22 -16.12
CA HIS A 133 -7.02 -3.52 -17.22
C HIS A 133 -6.04 -2.71 -18.09
N ALA A 134 -4.85 -2.39 -17.56
CA ALA A 134 -3.82 -1.63 -18.24
C ALA A 134 -2.76 -2.49 -18.94
N THR A 135 -2.86 -3.83 -18.81
CA THR A 135 -1.86 -4.77 -19.35
C THR A 135 -2.52 -5.85 -20.22
N GLY A 136 -1.69 -6.70 -20.84
CA GLY A 136 -2.13 -7.95 -21.47
C GLY A 136 -2.53 -9.03 -20.46
N PRO A 137 -2.26 -10.33 -20.70
CA PRO A 137 -2.57 -11.38 -19.75
C PRO A 137 -1.88 -11.13 -18.39
N TYR A 138 -2.67 -10.80 -17.37
CA TYR A 138 -2.17 -10.26 -16.09
C TYR A 138 -1.30 -11.26 -15.33
N ASP A 139 -1.69 -12.54 -15.34
CA ASP A 139 -0.90 -13.61 -14.74
C ASP A 139 0.52 -13.67 -15.32
N ALA A 140 0.63 -13.58 -16.66
CA ALA A 140 1.93 -13.57 -17.34
C ALA A 140 2.73 -12.30 -16.99
N TYR A 141 2.08 -11.12 -16.96
CA TYR A 141 2.72 -9.85 -16.63
C TYR A 141 3.33 -9.87 -15.22
N VAL A 142 2.55 -10.25 -14.21
CA VAL A 142 3.02 -10.31 -12.81
C VAL A 142 4.09 -11.39 -12.64
N GLY A 143 3.88 -12.56 -13.25
CA GLY A 143 4.84 -13.69 -13.18
C GLY A 143 6.18 -13.36 -13.83
N GLU A 144 6.16 -12.72 -15.00
CA GLU A 144 7.40 -12.29 -15.67
C GLU A 144 8.12 -11.20 -14.89
N PHE A 145 7.40 -10.22 -14.34
CA PHE A 145 7.98 -9.20 -13.48
C PHE A 145 8.66 -9.85 -12.27
N ALA A 146 7.98 -10.70 -11.54
CA ALA A 146 8.55 -11.37 -10.36
C ALA A 146 9.82 -12.18 -10.72
N ARG A 147 9.80 -12.88 -11.85
CA ARG A 147 10.92 -13.72 -12.32
C ARG A 147 12.12 -12.93 -12.83
N ILE A 148 11.87 -11.86 -13.62
CA ILE A 148 12.91 -11.07 -14.28
C ILE A 148 13.46 -10.02 -13.32
N VAL A 149 12.58 -9.22 -12.71
CA VAL A 149 12.95 -8.08 -11.89
C VAL A 149 13.43 -8.53 -10.51
N ARG A 150 12.82 -9.56 -9.93
CA ARG A 150 13.13 -10.07 -8.58
C ARG A 150 13.09 -8.94 -7.53
N PRO A 151 11.97 -8.22 -7.41
CA PRO A 151 11.87 -7.07 -6.52
C PRO A 151 11.96 -7.50 -5.04
N ASP A 152 12.00 -6.54 -4.12
CA ASP A 152 11.92 -6.82 -2.68
C ASP A 152 10.46 -6.97 -2.19
N VAL A 153 9.51 -6.54 -3.00
CA VAL A 153 8.06 -6.63 -2.78
C VAL A 153 7.32 -6.66 -4.11
N LEU A 154 6.22 -7.37 -4.20
CA LEU A 154 5.25 -7.16 -5.27
C LEU A 154 4.23 -6.12 -4.80
N SER A 155 4.21 -4.97 -5.45
CA SER A 155 3.29 -3.87 -5.19
C SER A 155 2.49 -3.56 -6.44
N PHE A 156 1.21 -3.27 -6.28
CA PHE A 156 0.35 -2.84 -7.38
C PHE A 156 -0.72 -1.88 -6.89
N ASP A 157 -1.37 -1.20 -7.82
CA ASP A 157 -2.55 -0.40 -7.55
C ASP A 157 -3.75 -0.92 -8.35
N ARG A 158 -4.90 -0.83 -7.73
CA ARG A 158 -6.20 -0.97 -8.35
C ARG A 158 -7.23 -0.24 -7.52
N TYR A 159 -7.88 0.73 -8.15
CA TYR A 159 -8.85 1.60 -7.48
C TYR A 159 -10.27 1.19 -7.89
N PRO A 160 -11.02 0.49 -7.00
CA PRO A 160 -12.25 -0.20 -7.39
C PRO A 160 -13.47 0.69 -7.48
N PHE A 161 -13.46 1.89 -6.86
CA PHE A 161 -14.66 2.73 -6.75
C PHE A 161 -14.71 3.75 -7.88
N LEU A 162 -15.42 3.38 -8.95
CA LEU A 162 -15.61 4.23 -10.13
C LEU A 162 -16.74 5.22 -9.91
N ALA A 163 -16.74 6.33 -10.65
CA ALA A 163 -17.87 7.30 -10.67
C ALA A 163 -19.17 6.62 -11.06
N GLU A 164 -19.09 5.66 -11.98
CA GLU A 164 -20.19 4.81 -12.40
C GLU A 164 -19.83 3.34 -12.17
N GLY A 165 -20.29 2.76 -11.04
CA GLY A 165 -20.14 1.34 -10.73
C GLY A 165 -18.92 0.97 -9.92
N PHE A 166 -18.46 -0.26 -10.10
CA PHE A 166 -17.39 -0.91 -9.37
C PHE A 166 -16.51 -1.70 -10.33
N ASP A 167 -15.21 -1.75 -10.08
CA ASP A 167 -14.27 -2.51 -10.89
C ASP A 167 -14.27 -4.00 -10.49
N GLU A 168 -14.96 -4.81 -11.28
CA GLU A 168 -15.14 -6.26 -11.05
C GLU A 168 -13.83 -7.06 -11.07
N GLY A 169 -12.76 -6.53 -11.65
CA GLY A 169 -11.45 -7.19 -11.68
C GLY A 169 -10.66 -7.12 -10.37
N TYR A 170 -11.12 -6.36 -9.39
CA TYR A 170 -10.38 -6.10 -8.15
C TYR A 170 -9.91 -7.36 -7.42
N PHE A 171 -10.80 -8.31 -7.15
CA PHE A 171 -10.45 -9.54 -6.45
C PHE A 171 -9.54 -10.47 -7.27
N ALA A 172 -9.70 -10.49 -8.58
CA ALA A 172 -8.83 -11.28 -9.46
C ALA A 172 -7.38 -10.77 -9.42
N ASP A 173 -7.19 -9.46 -9.42
CA ASP A 173 -5.86 -8.85 -9.31
C ASP A 173 -5.23 -9.12 -7.95
N LEU A 174 -6.00 -8.96 -6.86
CA LEU A 174 -5.53 -9.31 -5.51
C LEU A 174 -5.03 -10.75 -5.45
N ALA A 175 -5.82 -11.70 -5.97
CA ALA A 175 -5.46 -13.12 -5.98
C ALA A 175 -4.20 -13.39 -6.81
N THR A 176 -4.11 -12.81 -8.01
CA THR A 176 -2.99 -13.00 -8.93
C THR A 176 -1.69 -12.48 -8.33
N VAL A 177 -1.65 -11.23 -7.88
CA VAL A 177 -0.43 -10.64 -7.30
C VAL A 177 -0.01 -11.39 -6.04
N ARG A 178 -0.97 -11.76 -5.19
CA ARG A 178 -0.66 -12.50 -3.96
C ARG A 178 -0.09 -13.88 -4.24
N GLU A 179 -0.62 -14.59 -5.23
CA GLU A 179 -0.12 -15.93 -5.58
C GLU A 179 1.32 -15.87 -6.12
N HIS A 180 1.62 -14.94 -7.02
CA HIS A 180 3.00 -14.74 -7.50
C HIS A 180 3.95 -14.31 -6.39
N ALA A 181 3.50 -13.44 -5.46
CA ALA A 181 4.29 -13.07 -4.29
C ALA A 181 4.59 -14.29 -3.40
N ARG A 182 3.59 -15.15 -3.16
CA ARG A 182 3.76 -16.39 -2.39
C ARG A 182 4.74 -17.35 -3.05
N GLN A 183 4.64 -17.56 -4.36
CA GLN A 183 5.55 -18.42 -5.13
C GLN A 183 6.99 -17.90 -5.10
N ALA A 184 7.16 -16.58 -5.16
CA ALA A 184 8.46 -15.93 -5.11
C ALA A 184 9.01 -15.75 -3.69
N GLY A 185 8.23 -16.05 -2.64
CA GLY A 185 8.61 -15.82 -1.25
C GLY A 185 8.70 -14.33 -0.89
N LEU A 186 7.93 -13.49 -1.57
CA LEU A 186 7.93 -12.04 -1.42
C LEU A 186 6.73 -11.53 -0.60
N PRO A 187 6.87 -10.39 0.09
CA PRO A 187 5.72 -9.64 0.58
C PRO A 187 4.88 -9.11 -0.60
N ALA A 188 3.58 -8.90 -0.37
CA ALA A 188 2.68 -8.25 -1.30
C ALA A 188 2.13 -6.97 -0.66
N TRP A 189 2.16 -5.86 -1.41
CA TRP A 189 1.61 -4.56 -1.02
C TRP A 189 0.59 -4.09 -2.05
N MET A 190 -0.38 -3.27 -1.62
CA MET A 190 -1.34 -2.67 -2.53
C MET A 190 -1.64 -1.23 -2.18
N TYR A 191 -2.00 -0.46 -3.20
CA TYR A 191 -2.52 0.88 -3.01
C TYR A 191 -4.01 0.84 -2.65
N VAL A 192 -4.42 1.80 -1.83
CA VAL A 192 -5.78 2.02 -1.36
C VAL A 192 -6.24 3.38 -1.87
N GLN A 193 -7.37 3.40 -2.58
CA GLN A 193 -8.01 4.62 -3.06
C GLN A 193 -8.49 5.47 -1.88
N THR A 194 -8.11 6.75 -1.85
CA THR A 194 -8.52 7.69 -0.80
C THR A 194 -9.23 8.93 -1.31
N LEU A 195 -9.26 9.15 -2.63
CA LEU A 195 -9.82 10.36 -3.24
C LEU A 195 -10.53 10.05 -4.55
N ALA A 196 -11.27 11.04 -5.05
CA ALA A 196 -11.84 11.02 -6.39
C ALA A 196 -10.88 11.66 -7.39
N TYR A 197 -10.72 11.05 -8.55
CA TYR A 197 -9.94 11.55 -9.69
C TYR A 197 -10.19 10.67 -10.92
N ASP A 198 -10.02 11.19 -12.10
CA ASP A 198 -10.00 10.46 -13.38
C ASP A 198 -11.03 9.31 -13.49
N GLY A 199 -12.31 9.63 -13.28
CA GLY A 199 -13.40 8.65 -13.35
C GLY A 199 -13.57 7.79 -12.08
N HIS A 200 -12.77 7.99 -11.03
CA HIS A 200 -12.95 7.38 -9.73
C HIS A 200 -13.72 8.32 -8.79
N ARG A 201 -14.61 7.77 -7.97
CA ARG A 201 -15.33 8.53 -6.94
C ARG A 201 -14.63 8.47 -5.59
N GLU A 202 -15.02 9.35 -4.72
CA GLU A 202 -14.56 9.38 -3.34
C GLU A 202 -15.05 8.13 -2.56
N PRO A 203 -14.15 7.39 -1.87
CA PRO A 203 -14.55 6.26 -1.04
C PRO A 203 -15.14 6.72 0.30
N THR A 204 -16.16 6.00 0.77
CA THR A 204 -16.73 6.12 2.12
C THR A 204 -15.83 5.47 3.18
N ALA A 205 -16.13 5.68 4.46
CA ALA A 205 -15.43 4.99 5.56
C ALA A 205 -15.53 3.46 5.47
N ALA A 206 -16.70 2.93 5.07
CA ALA A 206 -16.90 1.49 4.86
C ALA A 206 -16.02 0.96 3.71
N GLU A 207 -15.90 1.71 2.64
CA GLU A 207 -15.11 1.36 1.47
C GLU A 207 -13.59 1.48 1.72
N LEU A 208 -13.15 2.43 2.53
CA LEU A 208 -11.76 2.45 3.02
C LEU A 208 -11.44 1.21 3.85
N ALA A 209 -12.33 0.86 4.80
CA ALA A 209 -12.18 -0.34 5.62
C ALA A 209 -12.23 -1.62 4.75
N TRP A 210 -13.11 -1.67 3.75
CA TRP A 210 -13.24 -2.79 2.84
C TRP A 210 -11.95 -3.06 2.06
N GLN A 211 -11.32 -2.03 1.48
CA GLN A 211 -10.05 -2.20 0.74
C GLN A 211 -8.95 -2.80 1.62
N VAL A 212 -8.76 -2.27 2.83
CA VAL A 212 -7.71 -2.79 3.72
C VAL A 212 -8.05 -4.16 4.28
N ASN A 213 -9.32 -4.45 4.57
CA ASN A 213 -9.74 -5.74 5.09
C ASN A 213 -9.64 -6.85 4.03
N THR A 214 -10.02 -6.57 2.79
CA THR A 214 -9.86 -7.53 1.68
C THR A 214 -8.37 -7.82 1.42
N ALA A 215 -7.50 -6.80 1.45
CA ALA A 215 -6.06 -7.00 1.37
C ALA A 215 -5.52 -7.90 2.49
N LEU A 216 -5.91 -7.66 3.74
CA LEU A 216 -5.51 -8.53 4.86
C LEU A 216 -6.03 -9.95 4.67
N ALA A 217 -7.26 -10.15 4.24
CA ALA A 217 -7.80 -11.50 3.99
C ALA A 217 -6.99 -12.25 2.93
N TYR A 218 -6.51 -11.58 1.89
CA TYR A 218 -5.57 -12.14 0.91
C TYR A 218 -4.12 -12.23 1.41
N GLY A 219 -3.81 -11.82 2.65
CA GLY A 219 -2.47 -11.94 3.24
C GLY A 219 -1.47 -10.90 2.73
N TYR A 220 -1.94 -9.75 2.30
CA TYR A 220 -1.08 -8.61 2.01
C TYR A 220 -0.42 -8.09 3.29
N THR A 221 0.81 -7.65 3.17
CA THR A 221 1.63 -7.17 4.29
C THR A 221 1.98 -5.69 4.17
N GLY A 222 1.38 -5.00 3.22
CA GLY A 222 1.53 -3.56 3.05
C GLY A 222 0.31 -2.91 2.42
N ILE A 223 -0.05 -1.77 2.99
CA ILE A 223 -1.13 -0.88 2.53
C ILE A 223 -0.51 0.46 2.20
N GLN A 224 -0.85 1.03 1.05
CA GLN A 224 -0.31 2.29 0.55
C GLN A 224 -1.46 3.22 0.19
N TYR A 225 -1.66 4.31 0.94
CA TYR A 225 -2.74 5.26 0.66
C TYR A 225 -2.40 6.17 -0.52
N PHE A 226 -3.26 6.19 -1.52
CA PHE A 226 -3.20 7.07 -2.68
C PHE A 226 -4.33 8.10 -2.61
N THR A 227 -4.00 9.36 -2.19
CA THR A 227 -2.76 9.95 -1.76
C THR A 227 -2.90 10.58 -0.36
N TYR A 228 -1.76 10.93 0.28
CA TYR A 228 -1.82 11.65 1.56
C TYR A 228 -2.18 13.12 1.35
N TRP A 229 -1.40 13.83 0.53
CA TRP A 229 -1.64 15.22 0.19
C TRP A 229 -2.35 15.34 -1.15
N THR A 230 -3.29 16.28 -1.28
CA THR A 230 -4.00 16.53 -2.53
C THR A 230 -3.04 16.94 -3.62
N PRO A 231 -3.02 16.24 -4.76
CA PRO A 231 -2.18 16.60 -5.89
C PRO A 231 -2.56 17.96 -6.48
N ASP A 232 -1.55 18.64 -7.08
CA ASP A 232 -1.76 19.93 -7.74
C ASP A 232 -2.79 19.81 -8.87
N PRO A 233 -3.84 20.65 -8.91
CA PRO A 233 -4.82 20.67 -10.01
C PRO A 233 -4.22 20.86 -11.40
N ALA A 234 -3.03 21.47 -11.50
CA ALA A 234 -2.31 21.63 -12.77
C ALA A 234 -1.91 20.31 -13.43
N ARG A 235 -1.97 19.18 -12.73
CA ARG A 235 -1.75 17.84 -13.31
C ARG A 235 -2.86 17.42 -14.29
N GLY A 236 -4.05 17.97 -14.17
CA GLY A 236 -5.13 17.75 -15.13
C GLY A 236 -5.98 16.49 -14.93
N GLU A 237 -5.70 15.68 -13.92
CA GLU A 237 -6.43 14.42 -13.63
C GLU A 237 -7.68 14.63 -12.75
N GLY A 238 -8.02 15.89 -12.47
CA GLY A 238 -9.24 16.24 -11.73
C GLY A 238 -9.25 15.83 -10.26
N PHE A 239 -8.09 15.74 -9.64
CA PHE A 239 -7.95 15.34 -8.24
C PHE A 239 -8.83 16.16 -7.31
N GLN A 240 -9.65 15.48 -6.51
CA GLN A 240 -10.41 16.05 -5.40
C GLN A 240 -9.56 15.95 -4.10
N PRO A 241 -9.97 16.63 -3.00
CA PRO A 241 -9.21 16.59 -1.76
C PRO A 241 -8.88 15.16 -1.31
N ALA A 242 -7.61 14.93 -0.95
CA ALA A 242 -7.09 13.66 -0.43
C ALA A 242 -7.25 13.57 1.10
N LEU A 243 -6.32 12.92 1.83
CA LEU A 243 -6.36 12.92 3.31
C LEU A 243 -6.10 14.31 3.88
N VAL A 244 -5.22 15.07 3.24
CA VAL A 244 -4.99 16.49 3.49
C VAL A 244 -5.25 17.25 2.20
N ASP A 245 -5.98 18.36 2.28
CA ASP A 245 -6.31 19.17 1.10
C ASP A 245 -5.11 19.97 0.56
N GLY A 246 -5.32 20.72 -0.53
CA GLY A 246 -4.28 21.55 -1.14
C GLY A 246 -3.77 22.70 -0.25
N ASP A 247 -4.59 23.17 0.68
CA ASP A 247 -4.29 24.22 1.64
C ASP A 247 -3.66 23.67 2.94
N GLY A 248 -3.48 22.35 3.03
CA GLY A 248 -2.88 21.68 4.17
C GLY A 248 -3.86 21.43 5.33
N VAL A 249 -5.16 21.42 5.08
CA VAL A 249 -6.16 21.11 6.08
C VAL A 249 -6.52 19.62 6.02
N PRO A 250 -6.41 18.87 7.15
CA PRO A 250 -6.87 17.48 7.19
C PRO A 250 -8.36 17.39 6.85
N THR A 251 -8.69 16.53 5.90
CA THR A 251 -10.08 16.24 5.53
C THR A 251 -10.71 15.24 6.51
N GLU A 252 -12.01 14.98 6.38
CA GLU A 252 -12.69 13.96 7.18
C GLU A 252 -12.02 12.56 6.99
N ARG A 253 -11.54 12.25 5.79
CA ARG A 253 -10.85 10.99 5.47
C ARG A 253 -9.55 10.79 6.24
N TYR A 254 -8.83 11.86 6.57
CA TYR A 254 -7.68 11.75 7.46
C TYR A 254 -8.06 11.12 8.81
N GLY A 255 -9.18 11.59 9.40
CA GLY A 255 -9.71 11.02 10.64
C GLY A 255 -10.11 9.54 10.48
N MET A 256 -10.82 9.21 9.38
CA MET A 256 -11.21 7.83 9.06
C MET A 256 -9.99 6.90 8.94
N VAL A 257 -8.98 7.30 8.18
CA VAL A 257 -7.73 6.53 7.98
C VAL A 257 -6.95 6.39 9.28
N ARG A 258 -6.82 7.47 10.06
CA ARG A 258 -6.15 7.42 11.37
C ARG A 258 -6.82 6.40 12.29
N ASP A 259 -8.14 6.45 12.42
CA ASP A 259 -8.88 5.53 13.29
C ASP A 259 -8.82 4.09 12.77
N LEU A 260 -8.91 3.89 11.46
CA LEU A 260 -8.75 2.59 10.82
C LEU A 260 -7.35 2.00 11.08
N ASN A 261 -6.29 2.78 10.91
CA ASN A 261 -4.92 2.34 11.14
C ASN A 261 -4.64 2.03 12.61
N THR A 262 -5.01 2.96 13.52
CA THR A 262 -4.57 2.89 14.91
C THR A 262 -5.46 2.01 15.78
N ARG A 263 -6.78 1.99 15.53
CA ARG A 263 -7.75 1.25 16.34
C ARG A 263 -8.10 -0.12 15.80
N TRP A 264 -7.85 -0.37 14.50
CA TRP A 264 -8.20 -1.63 13.86
C TRP A 264 -7.00 -2.35 13.26
N LEU A 265 -6.35 -1.78 12.23
CA LEU A 265 -5.30 -2.47 11.47
C LEU A 265 -4.12 -2.91 12.33
N ARG A 266 -3.57 -2.02 13.15
CA ARG A 266 -2.40 -2.35 13.96
C ARG A 266 -2.67 -3.41 15.00
N PRO A 267 -3.73 -3.32 15.83
CA PRO A 267 -4.07 -4.38 16.77
C PRO A 267 -4.29 -5.72 16.08
N VAL A 268 -5.05 -5.75 14.99
CA VAL A 268 -5.35 -6.99 14.26
C VAL A 268 -4.11 -7.57 13.59
N ALA A 269 -3.31 -6.74 12.92
CA ALA A 269 -2.08 -7.20 12.25
C ALA A 269 -1.06 -7.80 13.23
N ALA A 270 -1.04 -7.35 14.50
CA ALA A 270 -0.19 -7.94 15.53
C ALA A 270 -0.52 -9.41 15.79
N GLU A 271 -1.78 -9.80 15.71
CA GLU A 271 -2.25 -11.18 15.89
C GLU A 271 -1.98 -12.07 14.66
N LEU A 272 -1.97 -11.49 13.45
CA LEU A 272 -1.87 -12.26 12.21
C LEU A 272 -0.44 -12.72 11.93
N SER A 273 -0.27 -14.01 11.61
CA SER A 273 0.99 -14.57 11.16
C SER A 273 0.76 -15.82 10.32
N GLY A 274 1.68 -16.11 9.39
CA GLY A 274 1.63 -17.36 8.63
C GLY A 274 0.36 -17.51 7.79
N TRP A 275 0.07 -16.54 6.92
CA TRP A 275 -1.04 -16.63 5.98
C TRP A 275 -0.88 -17.87 5.07
N THR A 276 -1.96 -18.61 4.86
CA THR A 276 -1.96 -19.86 4.08
C THR A 276 -2.85 -19.80 2.85
N SER A 277 -4.05 -19.24 2.97
CA SER A 277 -5.01 -19.14 1.86
C SER A 277 -6.04 -18.06 2.11
N ALA A 278 -6.74 -17.68 1.05
CA ALA A 278 -7.99 -16.92 1.11
C ALA A 278 -9.08 -17.73 0.38
N ASP A 279 -10.23 -17.89 1.04
CA ASP A 279 -11.41 -18.52 0.47
C ASP A 279 -12.47 -17.43 0.26
N HIS A 280 -12.86 -17.20 -0.98
CA HIS A 280 -13.90 -16.23 -1.35
C HIS A 280 -15.14 -17.00 -1.80
N ASP A 281 -16.17 -16.99 -0.96
CA ASP A 281 -17.45 -17.68 -1.23
C ASP A 281 -18.61 -16.67 -1.13
N GLY A 282 -19.18 -16.32 -2.26
CA GLY A 282 -20.23 -15.31 -2.35
C GLY A 282 -19.79 -13.96 -1.77
N ASP A 283 -20.47 -13.51 -0.75
CA ASP A 283 -20.23 -12.21 -0.10
C ASP A 283 -19.29 -12.31 1.11
N VAL A 284 -18.67 -13.47 1.37
CA VAL A 284 -17.76 -13.70 2.49
C VAL A 284 -16.37 -14.05 1.99
N LEU A 285 -15.38 -13.35 2.48
CA LEU A 285 -13.97 -13.62 2.23
C LEU A 285 -13.28 -14.03 3.53
N VAL A 286 -12.62 -15.19 3.54
CA VAL A 286 -11.95 -15.75 4.72
C VAL A 286 -10.47 -15.94 4.45
N GLY A 287 -9.63 -15.10 5.05
CA GLY A 287 -8.18 -15.31 5.12
C GLY A 287 -7.84 -16.30 6.24
N ARG A 288 -7.05 -17.33 5.91
CA ARG A 288 -6.57 -18.32 6.89
C ARG A 288 -5.14 -18.04 7.30
N TYR A 289 -4.91 -18.06 8.60
CA TYR A 289 -3.64 -17.75 9.23
C TYR A 289 -3.17 -18.84 10.18
N GLY A 290 -1.90 -18.80 10.55
CA GLY A 290 -1.32 -19.72 11.52
C GLY A 290 -2.05 -19.71 12.86
N GLY A 291 -1.96 -20.83 13.60
CA GLY A 291 -2.64 -20.98 14.88
C GLY A 291 -4.16 -21.14 14.79
N GLY A 292 -4.71 -21.44 13.59
CA GLY A 292 -6.14 -21.63 13.38
C GLY A 292 -6.93 -20.32 13.24
N LEU A 293 -6.24 -19.16 13.18
CA LEU A 293 -6.88 -17.86 13.02
C LEU A 293 -7.55 -17.73 11.63
N ARG A 294 -8.74 -17.16 11.64
CA ARG A 294 -9.53 -16.83 10.45
C ARG A 294 -9.85 -15.34 10.47
N PHE A 295 -9.42 -14.63 9.44
CA PHE A 295 -9.77 -13.24 9.21
C PHE A 295 -10.95 -13.19 8.26
N VAL A 296 -12.13 -12.95 8.80
CA VAL A 296 -13.41 -13.02 8.07
C VAL A 296 -13.85 -11.62 7.68
N CYS A 297 -13.99 -11.39 6.39
CA CYS A 297 -14.29 -10.08 5.80
C CYS A 297 -15.62 -10.13 5.05
N ASN A 298 -16.43 -9.09 5.20
CA ASN A 298 -17.54 -8.83 4.30
C ASN A 298 -16.96 -8.39 2.94
N ALA A 299 -17.18 -9.20 1.90
CA ALA A 299 -16.73 -8.89 0.55
C ALA A 299 -17.59 -7.81 -0.14
N ARG A 300 -18.72 -7.41 0.49
CA ARG A 300 -19.54 -6.28 0.06
C ARG A 300 -19.18 -5.02 0.85
N TYR A 301 -19.10 -3.91 0.14
CA TYR A 301 -18.82 -2.58 0.72
C TYR A 301 -20.10 -1.80 1.03
N ASP A 302 -21.27 -2.25 0.55
CA ASP A 302 -22.55 -1.54 0.52
C ASP A 302 -23.65 -2.18 1.36
N GLU A 303 -23.59 -3.49 1.64
CA GLU A 303 -24.61 -4.21 2.40
C GLU A 303 -23.98 -5.08 3.51
N PRO A 304 -24.72 -5.32 4.61
CA PRO A 304 -24.28 -6.26 5.64
C PRO A 304 -24.38 -7.70 5.15
N VAL A 305 -23.56 -8.59 5.70
CA VAL A 305 -23.58 -10.03 5.41
C VAL A 305 -23.73 -10.85 6.70
N GLU A 306 -24.58 -11.89 6.63
CA GLU A 306 -24.69 -12.88 7.69
C GLU A 306 -23.61 -13.96 7.45
N VAL A 307 -22.84 -14.23 8.48
CA VAL A 307 -21.74 -15.21 8.44
C VAL A 307 -22.06 -16.35 9.40
N THR A 308 -21.88 -17.58 8.93
CA THR A 308 -21.89 -18.77 9.79
C THR A 308 -20.64 -19.60 9.49
N LEU A 309 -19.80 -19.79 10.49
CA LEU A 309 -18.56 -20.56 10.36
C LEU A 309 -18.40 -21.55 11.52
N ASP A 310 -18.28 -22.82 11.18
CA ASP A 310 -18.09 -23.87 12.16
C ASP A 310 -16.75 -23.80 12.89
N GLY A 311 -16.74 -24.22 14.14
CA GLY A 311 -15.54 -24.35 14.96
C GLY A 311 -14.95 -23.00 15.43
N ILE A 312 -15.73 -21.92 15.37
CA ILE A 312 -15.37 -20.64 15.99
C ILE A 312 -15.90 -20.62 17.42
N THR A 313 -15.01 -20.22 18.34
CA THR A 313 -15.36 -20.10 19.77
C THR A 313 -14.99 -18.73 20.35
N GLU A 314 -14.09 -18.00 19.71
CA GLU A 314 -13.61 -16.71 20.20
C GLU A 314 -13.39 -15.71 19.05
N ALA A 315 -13.58 -14.44 19.37
CA ALA A 315 -13.27 -13.31 18.48
C ALA A 315 -12.34 -12.33 19.16
N PHE A 316 -11.41 -11.78 18.39
CA PHE A 316 -10.51 -10.73 18.84
C PHE A 316 -11.22 -9.39 18.98
N ASP A 317 -11.02 -8.73 20.11
CA ASP A 317 -11.42 -7.34 20.34
C ASP A 317 -10.19 -6.43 20.23
N PRO A 318 -10.08 -5.62 19.17
CA PRO A 318 -8.93 -4.73 18.99
C PRO A 318 -8.84 -3.61 20.04
N ALA A 319 -9.95 -3.27 20.72
CA ALA A 319 -9.94 -2.23 21.74
C ALA A 319 -9.29 -2.70 23.06
N THR A 320 -9.43 -3.99 23.37
CA THR A 320 -8.85 -4.59 24.58
C THR A 320 -7.60 -5.40 24.30
N GLY A 321 -7.34 -5.74 23.03
CA GLY A 321 -6.24 -6.63 22.61
C GLY A 321 -6.43 -8.07 23.11
N SER A 322 -7.67 -8.52 23.33
CA SER A 322 -7.99 -9.83 23.89
C SER A 322 -9.06 -10.57 23.10
N TYR A 323 -9.14 -11.88 23.31
CA TYR A 323 -10.18 -12.72 22.72
C TYR A 323 -11.34 -12.88 23.67
N ALA A 324 -12.57 -12.77 23.16
CA ALA A 324 -13.79 -13.00 23.90
C ALA A 324 -14.62 -14.12 23.26
N ALA A 325 -15.36 -14.87 24.07
CA ALA A 325 -16.23 -15.94 23.58
C ALA A 325 -17.25 -15.39 22.56
N CYS A 326 -17.43 -16.10 21.46
CA CYS A 326 -18.44 -15.77 20.46
C CYS A 326 -19.07 -17.06 19.88
N GLY A 327 -20.27 -16.90 19.29
CA GLY A 327 -20.94 -17.98 18.55
C GLY A 327 -20.42 -18.08 17.10
N PRO A 328 -20.81 -19.16 16.39
CA PRO A 328 -20.41 -19.38 15.00
C PRO A 328 -21.13 -18.45 14.00
N ALA A 329 -22.23 -17.84 14.41
CA ALA A 329 -23.03 -16.94 13.58
C ALA A 329 -22.92 -15.49 14.05
N PHE A 330 -22.67 -14.58 13.10
CA PHE A 330 -22.58 -13.14 13.34
C PHE A 330 -22.82 -12.35 12.05
N THR A 331 -23.16 -11.07 12.19
CA THR A 331 -23.33 -10.14 11.06
C THR A 331 -22.08 -9.28 10.94
N LEU A 332 -21.61 -9.07 9.71
CA LEU A 332 -20.60 -8.06 9.36
C LEU A 332 -21.28 -6.90 8.63
N ALA A 333 -21.07 -5.69 9.12
CA ALA A 333 -21.47 -4.46 8.43
C ALA A 333 -20.72 -4.30 7.09
N PRO A 334 -21.15 -3.39 6.20
CA PRO A 334 -20.45 -3.10 4.95
C PRO A 334 -18.95 -2.85 5.17
N GLY A 335 -18.10 -3.53 4.41
CA GLY A 335 -16.64 -3.43 4.50
C GLY A 335 -16.00 -3.89 5.80
N ALA A 336 -16.77 -4.37 6.78
CA ALA A 336 -16.24 -4.80 8.06
C ALA A 336 -15.57 -6.18 7.99
N ALA A 337 -14.70 -6.44 8.96
CA ALA A 337 -14.09 -7.75 9.15
C ALA A 337 -14.04 -8.13 10.63
N ARG A 338 -13.76 -9.42 10.89
CA ARG A 338 -13.61 -9.97 12.24
C ARG A 338 -12.48 -11.00 12.27
N LEU A 339 -11.63 -10.92 13.27
CA LEU A 339 -10.62 -11.93 13.53
C LEU A 339 -11.16 -12.93 14.55
N VAL A 340 -11.18 -14.23 14.17
CA VAL A 340 -11.81 -15.30 14.97
C VAL A 340 -10.93 -16.55 15.01
N ARG A 341 -11.16 -17.39 16.03
CA ARG A 341 -10.53 -18.71 16.18
C ARG A 341 -11.42 -19.72 16.87
#